data_a002e87cea6fddece2a925a8f89cad20
#
_entry.id   a002e87cea6fddece2a925a8f89cad20
#
_cell.length_a   1.000
_cell.length_b   1.000
_cell.length_c   1.000
_cell.angle_alpha   90.00
_cell.angle_beta   90.00
_cell.angle_gamma   90.00
#
_symmetry.space_group_name_H-M   'P 1'
#
loop_
_entity.id
_entity.type
_entity.pdbx_description
1 polymer ?
#
loop_
_entity_poly.entity_id
_entity_poly.type
_entity_poly.pdbx_seq_one_letter_code
_entity_poly.pdbx_strand_id
1 'polypeptide(L)'
;MSDQISIPTVYMRGGTSKGLLFNKKDLPSDQAKLTKYLLAAMGSPDTRQINGMGGATSVTNKVCIISKSELANVDIDYFFAQVLVDEAKVDYGPTCGNMLSAVGPFAIEQGLIEATETYTKIVIRSVNTGSIIDATIPTPKKLVTYSGDYEIAGVP
;
A
#
# COMPACT_ATOMS: atom_id res chain seq x y z
N MET A 1 -10.79 -3.92 28.83
CA MET A 1 -9.96 -3.61 27.64
C MET A 1 -10.86 -3.85 26.43
N SER A 2 -10.80 -3.00 25.43
CA SER A 2 -11.54 -3.21 24.17
C SER A 2 -11.01 -4.48 23.48
N ASP A 3 -11.90 -5.27 22.92
CA ASP A 3 -11.60 -6.41 22.06
C ASP A 3 -11.35 -5.99 20.59
N GLN A 4 -11.47 -4.70 20.31
CA GLN A 4 -11.20 -4.08 19.01
C GLN A 4 -9.95 -3.20 19.05
N ILE A 5 -9.24 -3.16 17.91
CA ILE A 5 -8.07 -2.33 17.69
C ILE A 5 -8.34 -1.44 16.47
N SER A 6 -8.10 -0.13 16.63
CA SER A 6 -8.15 0.82 15.51
C SER A 6 -6.74 1.02 14.96
N ILE A 7 -6.58 0.88 13.64
CA ILE A 7 -5.31 1.08 12.93
C ILE A 7 -5.56 2.08 11.80
N PRO A 8 -4.85 3.23 11.77
CA PRO A 8 -4.95 4.17 10.65
C PRO A 8 -4.57 3.51 9.33
N THR A 9 -5.41 3.66 8.34
CA THR A 9 -5.16 3.13 6.99
C THR A 9 -5.79 4.01 5.93
N VAL A 10 -5.26 3.94 4.71
CA VAL A 10 -5.85 4.55 3.52
C VAL A 10 -6.23 3.44 2.55
N TYR A 11 -7.46 3.44 2.06
CA TYR A 11 -7.91 2.51 1.03
C TYR A 11 -7.79 3.18 -0.33
N MET A 12 -6.88 2.69 -1.17
CA MET A 12 -6.55 3.32 -2.45
C MET A 12 -6.60 2.34 -3.60
N ARG A 13 -6.91 2.88 -4.78
CA ARG A 13 -6.63 2.23 -6.06
C ARG A 13 -5.15 2.44 -6.42
N GLY A 14 -4.52 1.39 -6.95
CA GLY A 14 -3.23 1.47 -7.62
C GLY A 14 -3.31 0.71 -8.95
N GLY A 15 -3.16 1.40 -10.10
CA GLY A 15 -3.36 0.78 -11.42
C GLY A 15 -4.69 0.04 -11.53
N THR A 16 -4.65 -1.26 -11.84
CA THR A 16 -5.82 -2.15 -11.94
C THR A 16 -6.17 -2.85 -10.62
N SER A 17 -5.54 -2.47 -9.53
CA SER A 17 -5.72 -3.07 -8.21
C SER A 17 -6.18 -2.05 -7.19
N LYS A 18 -6.64 -2.51 -6.03
CA LYS A 18 -6.91 -1.68 -4.85
C LYS A 18 -6.59 -2.44 -3.57
N GLY A 19 -6.29 -1.69 -2.53
CA GLY A 19 -5.93 -2.29 -1.25
C GLY A 19 -5.71 -1.27 -0.14
N LEU A 20 -5.31 -1.78 1.01
CA LEU A 20 -5.00 -1.00 2.20
C LEU A 20 -3.54 -0.56 2.19
N LEU A 21 -3.32 0.73 2.44
CA LEU A 21 -1.99 1.29 2.62
C LEU A 21 -1.82 1.70 4.08
N PHE A 22 -0.78 1.20 4.72
CA PHE A 22 -0.45 1.48 6.11
C PHE A 22 0.91 2.17 6.23
N ASN A 23 1.03 3.07 7.18
CA ASN A 23 2.34 3.46 7.67
C ASN A 23 2.88 2.32 8.55
N LYS A 24 4.12 1.89 8.32
CA LYS A 24 4.77 0.80 9.06
C LYS A 24 4.77 1.01 10.57
N LYS A 25 4.88 2.26 11.03
CA LYS A 25 4.88 2.61 12.46
C LYS A 25 3.59 2.24 13.20
N ASP A 26 2.47 2.12 12.46
CA ASP A 26 1.15 1.83 13.02
C ASP A 26 0.84 0.33 13.10
N LEU A 27 1.78 -0.51 12.63
CA LEU A 27 1.65 -1.95 12.57
C LEU A 27 2.64 -2.65 13.52
N PRO A 28 2.31 -3.87 14.00
CA PRO A 28 3.24 -4.65 14.80
C PRO A 28 4.48 -5.05 14.00
N SER A 29 5.64 -5.04 14.66
CA SER A 29 6.91 -5.51 14.07
C SER A 29 7.03 -7.03 14.03
N ASP A 30 6.34 -7.74 14.91
CA ASP A 30 6.27 -9.20 14.90
C ASP A 30 5.44 -9.69 13.72
N GLN A 31 6.03 -10.53 12.87
CA GLN A 31 5.40 -10.98 11.62
C GLN A 31 4.17 -11.84 11.84
N ALA A 32 4.14 -12.69 12.86
CA ALA A 32 2.98 -13.53 13.14
C ALA A 32 1.79 -12.68 13.60
N LYS A 33 2.05 -11.65 14.39
CA LYS A 33 1.05 -10.68 14.82
C LYS A 33 0.59 -9.81 13.64
N LEU A 34 1.51 -9.35 12.79
CA LEU A 34 1.20 -8.63 11.57
C LEU A 34 0.26 -9.44 10.67
N THR A 35 0.59 -10.71 10.40
CA THR A 35 -0.25 -11.61 9.60
C THR A 35 -1.68 -11.69 10.14
N LYS A 36 -1.86 -11.85 11.46
CA LYS A 36 -3.18 -11.86 12.08
C LYS A 36 -3.95 -10.55 11.87
N TYR A 37 -3.25 -9.41 11.96
CA TYR A 37 -3.87 -8.10 11.76
C TYR A 37 -4.31 -7.91 10.30
N LEU A 38 -3.49 -8.32 9.34
CA LEU A 38 -3.81 -8.20 7.92
C LEU A 38 -4.97 -9.13 7.51
N LEU A 39 -5.01 -10.35 8.03
CA LEU A 39 -6.13 -11.28 7.83
C LEU A 39 -7.43 -10.69 8.37
N ALA A 40 -7.42 -10.17 9.59
CA ALA A 40 -8.59 -9.55 10.21
C ALA A 40 -9.04 -8.29 9.45
N ALA A 41 -8.10 -7.42 9.07
CA ALA A 41 -8.40 -6.19 8.32
C ALA A 41 -9.05 -6.49 6.96
N MET A 42 -8.62 -7.57 6.29
CA MET A 42 -9.18 -7.98 5.01
C MET A 42 -10.43 -8.87 5.15
N GLY A 43 -10.68 -9.44 6.33
CA GLY A 43 -11.78 -10.38 6.55
C GLY A 43 -11.52 -11.76 5.97
N SER A 44 -10.25 -12.18 5.92
CA SER A 44 -9.84 -13.53 5.46
C SER A 44 -9.64 -14.48 6.64
N PRO A 45 -9.92 -15.78 6.45
CA PRO A 45 -10.47 -16.43 5.25
C PRO A 45 -12.00 -16.34 5.18
N ASP A 46 -12.53 -15.74 4.17
CA ASP A 46 -13.94 -15.74 3.80
C ASP A 46 -14.06 -15.31 2.33
N THR A 47 -14.72 -16.10 1.49
CA THR A 47 -14.88 -15.81 0.06
C THR A 47 -15.61 -14.49 -0.23
N ARG A 48 -16.34 -13.93 0.73
CA ARG A 48 -17.04 -12.64 0.64
C ARG A 48 -16.35 -11.53 1.45
N GLN A 49 -15.46 -11.90 2.38
CA GLN A 49 -14.74 -10.97 3.27
C GLN A 49 -15.65 -9.96 3.99
N ILE A 50 -16.82 -10.42 4.42
CA ILE A 50 -17.89 -9.58 5.02
C ILE A 50 -17.40 -8.78 6.24
N ASN A 51 -16.52 -9.38 7.05
CA ASN A 51 -16.03 -8.77 8.30
C ASN A 51 -14.79 -7.87 8.08
N GLY A 52 -14.38 -7.65 6.83
CA GLY A 52 -13.18 -6.88 6.51
C GLY A 52 -13.36 -5.96 5.32
N MET A 53 -12.25 -5.41 4.87
CA MET A 53 -12.18 -4.45 3.75
C MET A 53 -11.75 -5.11 2.44
N GLY A 54 -11.55 -6.41 2.41
CA GLY A 54 -11.22 -7.15 1.20
C GLY A 54 -12.35 -7.11 0.17
N GLY A 55 -12.00 -7.24 -1.11
CA GLY A 55 -12.97 -7.20 -2.22
C GLY A 55 -13.18 -8.54 -2.89
N ALA A 56 -12.91 -9.65 -2.20
CA ALA A 56 -13.17 -11.02 -2.64
C ALA A 56 -12.44 -11.46 -3.93
N THR A 57 -11.41 -10.73 -4.36
CA THR A 57 -10.55 -11.10 -5.49
C THR A 57 -9.08 -10.78 -5.20
N SER A 58 -8.15 -11.41 -5.92
CA SER A 58 -6.72 -11.15 -5.75
C SER A 58 -6.30 -9.72 -6.06
N VAL A 59 -7.02 -9.03 -6.96
CA VAL A 59 -6.72 -7.63 -7.33
C VAL A 59 -7.29 -6.61 -6.37
N THR A 60 -8.20 -7.02 -5.49
CA THR A 60 -8.84 -6.16 -4.47
C THR A 60 -8.46 -6.54 -3.05
N ASN A 61 -7.48 -7.44 -2.87
CA ASN A 61 -7.10 -8.01 -1.57
C ASN A 61 -5.60 -7.79 -1.29
N LYS A 62 -5.16 -6.55 -1.46
CA LYS A 62 -3.74 -6.15 -1.40
C LYS A 62 -3.46 -5.24 -0.23
N VAL A 63 -2.25 -5.35 0.30
CA VAL A 63 -1.75 -4.49 1.37
C VAL A 63 -0.39 -3.93 1.00
N CYS A 64 -0.20 -2.64 1.26
CA CYS A 64 1.07 -1.95 1.16
C CYS A 64 1.46 -1.41 2.52
N ILE A 65 2.66 -1.72 2.97
CA ILE A 65 3.23 -1.20 4.21
C ILE A 65 4.39 -0.28 3.84
N ILE A 66 4.30 0.97 4.25
CA ILE A 66 5.14 2.04 3.74
C ILE A 66 5.85 2.73 4.91
N SER A 67 7.13 3.00 4.73
CA SER A 67 7.94 3.76 5.69
C SER A 67 9.01 4.58 4.97
N LYS A 68 9.56 5.57 5.66
CA LYS A 68 10.84 6.15 5.23
C LYS A 68 11.90 5.06 5.18
N SER A 69 12.80 5.15 4.20
CA SER A 69 13.93 4.23 4.09
C SER A 69 15.08 4.70 4.98
N GLU A 70 15.84 3.74 5.52
CA GLU A 70 17.12 4.00 6.21
C GLU A 70 18.32 3.88 5.26
N LEU A 71 18.07 3.47 4.01
CA LEU A 71 19.13 3.35 3.00
C LEU A 71 19.47 4.72 2.40
N ALA A 72 20.76 4.98 2.21
CA ALA A 72 21.20 6.15 1.47
C ALA A 72 20.64 6.17 0.05
N ASN A 73 20.19 7.33 -0.40
CA ASN A 73 19.60 7.57 -1.74
C ASN A 73 18.30 6.80 -2.02
N VAL A 74 17.60 6.35 -0.98
CA VAL A 74 16.25 5.77 -1.06
C VAL A 74 15.35 6.54 -0.10
N ASP A 75 14.22 7.03 -0.60
CA ASP A 75 13.30 7.83 0.20
C ASP A 75 12.30 6.96 0.97
N ILE A 76 11.74 5.94 0.30
CA ILE A 76 10.63 5.14 0.78
C ILE A 76 10.93 3.65 0.64
N ASP A 77 10.62 2.90 1.68
CA ASP A 77 10.48 1.45 1.67
C ASP A 77 9.03 1.07 1.43
N TYR A 78 8.80 0.26 0.42
CA TYR A 78 7.52 -0.33 0.05
C TYR A 78 7.56 -1.84 0.28
N PHE A 79 6.81 -2.31 1.26
CA PHE A 79 6.64 -3.74 1.53
C PHE A 79 5.22 -4.16 1.16
N PHE A 80 5.12 -5.09 0.22
CA PHE A 80 3.85 -5.60 -0.30
C PHE A 80 3.44 -6.89 0.41
N ALA A 81 2.15 -7.07 0.64
CA ALA A 81 1.57 -8.30 1.14
C ALA A 81 0.30 -8.65 0.35
N GLN A 82 0.23 -9.87 -0.16
CA GLN A 82 -0.96 -10.42 -0.78
C GLN A 82 -1.73 -11.23 0.26
N VAL A 83 -2.89 -10.76 0.67
CA VAL A 83 -3.77 -11.52 1.55
C VAL A 83 -4.64 -12.45 0.69
N LEU A 84 -4.64 -13.75 0.98
CA LEU A 84 -5.47 -14.71 0.26
C LEU A 84 -6.92 -14.57 0.74
N VAL A 85 -7.86 -14.79 -0.18
CA VAL A 85 -9.29 -14.56 0.08
C VAL A 85 -9.87 -15.66 0.94
N ASP A 86 -9.66 -16.91 0.56
CA ASP A 86 -10.25 -18.12 1.09
C ASP A 86 -9.33 -18.96 1.98
N GLU A 87 -8.08 -18.52 2.12
CA GLU A 87 -7.09 -19.15 3.00
C GLU A 87 -6.63 -18.17 4.10
N ALA A 88 -6.39 -18.68 5.30
CA ALA A 88 -5.80 -17.91 6.40
C ALA A 88 -4.29 -17.69 6.19
N LYS A 89 -3.94 -17.09 5.05
CA LYS A 89 -2.56 -16.90 4.60
C LYS A 89 -2.31 -15.51 4.04
N VAL A 90 -1.15 -14.97 4.35
CA VAL A 90 -0.59 -13.77 3.72
C VAL A 90 0.70 -14.14 3.01
N ASP A 91 0.79 -13.84 1.73
CA ASP A 91 1.99 -14.05 0.94
C ASP A 91 2.82 -12.75 0.89
N TYR A 92 4.04 -12.81 1.40
CA TYR A 92 5.01 -11.72 1.45
C TYR A 92 6.10 -11.85 0.38
N GLY A 93 6.04 -12.87 -0.46
CA GLY A 93 7.05 -13.11 -1.50
C GLY A 93 6.96 -12.17 -2.70
N PRO A 94 5.77 -11.93 -3.28
CA PRO A 94 5.64 -11.12 -4.48
C PRO A 94 5.80 -9.62 -4.20
N THR A 95 5.93 -8.84 -5.28
CA THR A 95 5.69 -7.39 -5.30
C THR A 95 4.52 -7.07 -6.21
N CYS A 96 3.98 -5.85 -6.16
CA CYS A 96 2.86 -5.44 -6.99
C CYS A 96 3.11 -4.09 -7.65
N GLY A 97 3.37 -4.11 -8.97
CA GLY A 97 3.57 -2.91 -9.78
C GLY A 97 2.33 -2.01 -9.82
N ASN A 98 1.13 -2.59 -9.85
CA ASN A 98 -0.10 -1.81 -9.81
C ASN A 98 -0.22 -0.97 -8.53
N MET A 99 -0.05 -1.61 -7.36
CA MET A 99 -0.13 -0.90 -6.08
C MET A 99 1.02 0.09 -5.85
N LEU A 100 2.15 -0.09 -6.53
CA LEU A 100 3.29 0.82 -6.45
C LEU A 100 2.89 2.26 -6.87
N SER A 101 1.96 2.42 -7.82
CA SER A 101 1.49 3.75 -8.24
C SER A 101 0.80 4.54 -7.11
N ALA A 102 0.28 3.86 -6.09
CA ALA A 102 -0.34 4.50 -4.93
C ALA A 102 0.67 4.87 -3.82
N VAL A 103 1.90 4.32 -3.87
CA VAL A 103 2.89 4.49 -2.79
C VAL A 103 3.39 5.93 -2.69
N GLY A 104 3.72 6.56 -3.81
CA GLY A 104 4.19 7.95 -3.84
C GLY A 104 3.13 8.94 -3.32
N PRO A 105 1.90 8.94 -3.88
CA PRO A 105 0.81 9.73 -3.35
C PRO A 105 0.57 9.54 -1.85
N PHE A 106 0.49 8.31 -1.38
CA PHE A 106 0.35 7.99 0.04
C PHE A 106 1.50 8.59 0.88
N ALA A 107 2.75 8.42 0.43
CA ALA A 107 3.91 8.91 1.17
C ALA A 107 3.89 10.43 1.36
N ILE A 108 3.44 11.17 0.35
CA ILE A 108 3.29 12.63 0.40
C ILE A 108 2.14 13.01 1.34
N GLU A 109 0.96 12.44 1.14
CA GLU A 109 -0.25 12.78 1.91
C GLU A 109 -0.14 12.41 3.40
N GLN A 110 0.63 11.36 3.72
CA GLN A 110 0.92 10.98 5.10
C GLN A 110 2.14 11.71 5.71
N GLY A 111 2.72 12.69 4.99
CA GLY A 111 3.83 13.48 5.48
C GLY A 111 5.15 12.73 5.63
N LEU A 112 5.30 11.57 4.95
CA LEU A 112 6.57 10.86 4.89
C LEU A 112 7.56 11.57 3.96
N ILE A 113 7.05 12.21 2.90
CA ILE A 113 7.80 12.98 1.91
C ILE A 113 7.20 14.39 1.82
N GLU A 114 8.05 15.39 1.79
CA GLU A 114 7.62 16.77 1.52
C GLU A 114 7.43 16.98 0.02
N ALA A 115 6.26 17.47 -0.37
CA ALA A 115 5.97 17.74 -1.77
C ALA A 115 6.76 18.94 -2.29
N THR A 116 7.32 18.81 -3.49
CA THR A 116 7.90 19.93 -4.25
C THR A 116 6.87 20.51 -5.23
N GLU A 117 7.14 21.69 -5.77
CA GLU A 117 6.26 22.34 -6.75
C GLU A 117 6.27 21.58 -8.07
N THR A 118 5.12 21.44 -8.69
CA THR A 118 4.87 20.80 -10.00
C THR A 118 5.00 19.29 -9.98
N TYR A 119 6.12 18.71 -9.60
CA TYR A 119 6.37 17.27 -9.53
C TYR A 119 7.29 16.94 -8.36
N THR A 120 6.95 15.91 -7.61
CA THR A 120 7.79 15.35 -6.55
C THR A 120 8.41 14.04 -7.03
N LYS A 121 9.73 13.96 -7.01
CA LYS A 121 10.48 12.74 -7.33
C LYS A 121 10.73 11.96 -6.04
N ILE A 122 10.52 10.66 -6.08
CA ILE A 122 10.66 9.76 -4.93
C ILE A 122 11.38 8.50 -5.38
N VAL A 123 12.44 8.14 -4.71
CA VAL A 123 13.14 6.85 -4.91
C VAL A 123 12.54 5.82 -3.94
N ILE A 124 11.90 4.81 -4.50
CA ILE A 124 11.18 3.77 -3.75
C ILE A 124 11.95 2.46 -3.86
N ARG A 125 12.16 1.79 -2.73
CA ARG A 125 12.65 0.41 -2.71
C ARG A 125 11.49 -0.55 -2.46
N SER A 126 11.32 -1.54 -3.33
CA SER A 126 10.52 -2.73 -3.03
C SER A 126 11.29 -3.60 -2.05
N VAL A 127 10.82 -3.71 -0.82
CA VAL A 127 11.46 -4.54 0.21
C VAL A 127 11.41 -6.02 -0.16
N ASN A 128 10.34 -6.46 -0.83
CA ASN A 128 10.14 -7.84 -1.24
C ASN A 128 11.20 -8.33 -2.25
N THR A 129 11.62 -7.47 -3.17
CA THR A 129 12.50 -7.85 -4.30
C THR A 129 13.86 -7.16 -4.27
N GLY A 130 14.01 -6.12 -3.46
CA GLY A 130 15.20 -5.25 -3.46
C GLY A 130 15.27 -4.27 -4.62
N SER A 131 14.28 -4.26 -5.52
CA SER A 131 14.26 -3.37 -6.69
C SER A 131 14.13 -1.91 -6.27
N ILE A 132 14.84 -1.02 -6.98
CA ILE A 132 14.76 0.43 -6.83
C ILE A 132 13.93 1.00 -7.97
N ILE A 133 13.02 1.90 -7.64
CA ILE A 133 12.07 2.48 -8.56
C ILE A 133 12.09 4.01 -8.40
N ASP A 134 12.28 4.72 -9.51
CA ASP A 134 12.11 6.17 -9.57
C ASP A 134 10.65 6.50 -9.89
N ALA A 135 9.99 7.19 -8.98
CA ALA A 135 8.62 7.64 -9.13
C ALA A 135 8.57 9.17 -9.27
N THR A 136 7.74 9.66 -10.19
CA THR A 136 7.48 11.09 -10.35
C THR A 136 5.99 11.34 -10.14
N ILE A 137 5.65 12.06 -9.08
CA ILE A 137 4.28 12.33 -8.67
C ILE A 137 3.92 13.76 -9.04
N PRO A 138 2.84 13.99 -9.81
CA PRO A 138 2.35 15.34 -10.07
C PRO A 138 1.87 15.99 -8.77
N THR A 139 2.48 17.14 -8.43
CA THR A 139 2.21 17.88 -7.19
C THR A 139 2.09 19.39 -7.44
N PRO A 140 1.17 19.83 -8.31
CA PRO A 140 0.95 21.25 -8.52
C PRO A 140 0.53 21.91 -7.21
N LYS A 141 1.14 23.07 -6.90
CA LYS A 141 0.94 23.77 -5.62
C LYS A 141 1.27 22.92 -4.38
N LYS A 142 2.20 21.98 -4.52
CA LYS A 142 2.62 21.02 -3.48
C LYS A 142 1.49 20.09 -2.98
N LEU A 143 0.49 19.86 -3.79
CA LEU A 143 -0.61 18.95 -3.49
C LEU A 143 -0.64 17.81 -4.53
N VAL A 144 -0.84 16.58 -4.08
CA VAL A 144 -1.01 15.44 -4.98
C VAL A 144 -2.24 15.68 -5.86
N THR A 145 -2.11 15.46 -7.16
CA THR A 145 -3.24 15.44 -8.07
C THR A 145 -3.46 14.04 -8.63
N TYR A 146 -4.72 13.63 -8.65
CA TYR A 146 -5.17 12.36 -9.23
C TYR A 146 -5.83 12.55 -10.59
N SER A 147 -5.97 13.79 -11.04
CA SER A 147 -6.51 14.11 -12.38
C SER A 147 -5.43 13.93 -13.43
N GLY A 148 -5.75 13.27 -14.53
CA GLY A 148 -4.87 13.04 -15.66
C GLY A 148 -5.64 12.44 -16.84
N ASP A 149 -4.95 12.25 -17.94
CA ASP A 149 -5.47 11.70 -19.20
C ASP A 149 -4.98 10.27 -19.47
N TYR A 150 -4.29 9.66 -18.51
CA TYR A 150 -3.79 8.30 -18.65
C TYR A 150 -4.89 7.29 -18.37
N GLU A 151 -5.17 6.43 -19.35
CA GLU A 151 -6.17 5.36 -19.26
C GLU A 151 -5.49 3.99 -19.23
N ILE A 152 -6.05 3.07 -18.46
CA ILE A 152 -5.63 1.67 -18.41
C ILE A 152 -6.76 0.83 -19.00
N ALA A 153 -6.46 0.04 -20.04
CA ALA A 153 -7.45 -0.83 -20.66
C ALA A 153 -8.07 -1.80 -19.63
N GLY A 154 -9.41 -1.90 -19.66
CA GLY A 154 -10.17 -2.80 -18.79
C GLY A 154 -10.52 -2.26 -17.41
N VAL A 155 -10.20 -1.01 -17.10
CA VAL A 155 -10.65 -0.31 -15.88
C VAL A 155 -11.25 1.05 -16.21
N PRO A 156 -12.31 1.46 -15.48
CA PRO A 156 -12.93 2.78 -15.68
C PRO A 156 -12.00 3.92 -15.27
#